data_e54d3a1d924f929234791dc84c7934a3
#
_entry.id   e54d3a1d924f929234791dc84c7934a3
#
_cell.length_a   1.000
_cell.length_b   1.000
_cell.length_c   1.000
_cell.angle_alpha   90.00
_cell.angle_beta   90.00
_cell.angle_gamma   90.00
#
_symmetry.space_group_name_H-M   'P 1'
#
loop_
_entity.id
_entity.type
_entity.pdbx_description
1 polymer ?
#
loop_
_entity_poly.entity_id
_entity_poly.type
_entity_poly.pdbx_seq_one_letter_code
_entity_poly.pdbx_strand_id
1 'polypeptide(L)'
;MEGLDKRAPFTATGGIIPPEFRNIKTPCYILDEKALIKNAKLLGEVAERTGCKMLLAQKAFSNYDCYQFFEPYLAGTEASGLFEARLGAEEMPEKEVHVFCAGYRTD
;
A
#
# COMPACT_ATOMS: atom_id res chain seq x y z
N MET A 1 -18.14 -22.68 -0.72
CA MET A 1 -17.70 -22.47 0.68
C MET A 1 -16.18 -22.55 0.83
N GLU A 2 -15.53 -23.61 0.39
CA GLU A 2 -14.07 -23.71 0.45
C GLU A 2 -13.32 -22.58 -0.26
N GLY A 3 -13.87 -22.06 -1.38
CA GLY A 3 -13.26 -20.93 -2.10
C GLY A 3 -13.38 -19.58 -1.40
N LEU A 4 -14.37 -19.38 -0.53
CA LEU A 4 -14.58 -18.15 0.23
C LEU A 4 -13.54 -18.02 1.36
N ASP A 5 -13.25 -19.11 2.03
CA ASP A 5 -12.28 -19.14 3.14
C ASP A 5 -10.86 -18.82 2.67
N LYS A 6 -10.56 -19.21 1.42
CA LYS A 6 -9.26 -18.92 0.80
C LYS A 6 -9.15 -17.51 0.22
N ARG A 7 -10.28 -16.87 -0.10
CA ARG A 7 -10.32 -15.57 -0.76
C ARG A 7 -10.45 -14.38 0.18
N ALA A 8 -10.98 -14.60 1.37
CA ALA A 8 -11.27 -13.51 2.29
C ALA A 8 -11.04 -13.92 3.76
N PRO A 9 -9.81 -14.28 4.12
CA PRO A 9 -9.50 -14.66 5.50
C PRO A 9 -9.75 -13.53 6.50
N PHE A 10 -9.89 -12.30 6.03
CA PHE A 10 -9.99 -11.10 6.85
C PHE A 10 -11.21 -10.22 6.52
N THR A 11 -12.30 -10.81 6.03
CA THR A 11 -13.50 -10.01 5.80
C THR A 11 -14.15 -9.60 7.12
N ALA A 12 -14.64 -8.37 7.17
CA ALA A 12 -15.32 -7.82 8.33
C ALA A 12 -16.61 -8.60 8.71
N THR A 13 -17.04 -9.51 7.88
CA THR A 13 -18.28 -10.28 8.01
C THR A 13 -18.05 -11.76 8.35
N GLY A 14 -17.09 -12.05 9.21
CA GLY A 14 -16.92 -13.40 9.76
C GLY A 14 -15.98 -14.31 8.98
N GLY A 15 -14.98 -13.77 8.32
CA GLY A 15 -13.88 -14.56 7.78
C GLY A 15 -13.18 -15.38 8.85
N ILE A 16 -12.71 -16.57 8.49
CA ILE A 16 -11.96 -17.42 9.41
C ILE A 16 -10.60 -16.78 9.69
N ILE A 17 -10.36 -16.48 10.95
CA ILE A 17 -9.04 -15.99 11.39
C ILE A 17 -8.10 -17.20 11.42
N PRO A 18 -6.97 -17.12 10.67
CA PRO A 18 -5.96 -18.16 10.73
C PRO A 18 -5.51 -18.46 12.16
N PRO A 19 -5.21 -19.73 12.48
CA PRO A 19 -4.86 -20.13 13.85
C PRO A 19 -3.72 -19.33 14.46
N GLU A 20 -2.74 -18.94 13.66
CA GLU A 20 -1.57 -18.16 14.07
C GLU A 20 -1.92 -16.76 14.60
N PHE A 21 -3.08 -16.22 14.23
CA PHE A 21 -3.53 -14.89 14.66
C PHE A 21 -4.49 -14.91 15.86
N ARG A 22 -4.91 -16.10 16.31
CA ARG A 22 -5.92 -16.21 17.39
C ARG A 22 -5.48 -15.64 18.71
N ASN A 23 -4.18 -15.60 18.98
CA ASN A 23 -3.62 -15.10 20.22
C ASN A 23 -3.20 -13.62 20.17
N ILE A 24 -3.47 -12.94 19.06
CA ILE A 24 -3.18 -11.51 18.92
C ILE A 24 -4.26 -10.71 19.65
N LYS A 25 -3.81 -9.72 20.42
CA LYS A 25 -4.72 -8.81 21.12
C LYS A 25 -5.55 -8.01 20.11
N THR A 26 -6.86 -8.08 20.24
CA THR A 26 -7.81 -7.36 19.38
C THR A 26 -8.44 -6.17 20.12
N PRO A 27 -8.93 -5.13 19.38
CA PRO A 27 -8.91 -4.99 17.92
C PRO A 27 -7.52 -4.62 17.40
N CYS A 28 -7.17 -5.08 16.19
CA CYS A 28 -5.91 -4.77 15.53
C CYS A 28 -6.03 -4.91 14.01
N TYR A 29 -5.16 -4.22 13.27
CA TYR A 29 -4.93 -4.47 11.86
C TYR A 29 -3.73 -5.41 11.71
N ILE A 30 -3.83 -6.32 10.74
CA ILE A 30 -2.75 -7.25 10.40
C ILE A 30 -2.34 -6.96 8.96
N LEU A 31 -1.04 -6.76 8.76
CA LEU A 31 -0.46 -6.58 7.43
C LEU A 31 0.28 -7.85 7.04
N ASP A 32 -0.07 -8.39 5.89
CA ASP A 32 0.64 -9.54 5.30
C ASP A 32 1.74 -9.02 4.37
N GLU A 33 2.96 -8.98 4.88
CA GLU A 33 4.15 -8.52 4.15
C GLU A 33 4.36 -9.27 2.84
N LYS A 34 4.20 -10.59 2.85
CA LYS A 34 4.37 -11.42 1.63
C LYS A 34 3.35 -11.06 0.57
N ALA A 35 2.10 -10.80 0.97
CA ALA A 35 1.06 -10.38 0.06
C ALA A 35 1.33 -8.97 -0.50
N LEU A 36 1.80 -8.04 0.33
CA LEU A 36 2.20 -6.70 -0.09
C LEU A 36 3.32 -6.74 -1.14
N ILE A 37 4.38 -7.49 -0.87
CA ILE A 37 5.51 -7.63 -1.80
C ILE A 37 5.06 -8.27 -3.11
N LYS A 38 4.24 -9.32 -3.04
CA LYS A 38 3.69 -9.97 -4.24
C LYS A 38 2.89 -8.99 -5.11
N ASN A 39 2.05 -8.18 -4.49
CA ASN A 39 1.26 -7.18 -5.18
C ASN A 39 2.14 -6.07 -5.77
N ALA A 40 3.14 -5.60 -5.02
CA ALA A 40 4.08 -4.60 -5.51
C ALA A 40 4.87 -5.09 -6.74
N LYS A 41 5.32 -6.34 -6.72
CA LYS A 41 5.98 -6.97 -7.88
C LYS A 41 5.08 -7.01 -9.10
N LEU A 42 3.82 -7.42 -8.93
CA LEU A 42 2.86 -7.47 -10.03
C LEU A 42 2.64 -6.09 -10.64
N LEU A 43 2.51 -5.05 -9.82
CA LEU A 43 2.40 -3.66 -10.30
C LEU A 43 3.66 -3.22 -11.04
N GLY A 44 4.85 -3.57 -10.54
CA GLY A 44 6.12 -3.31 -11.20
C GLY A 44 6.22 -3.97 -12.57
N GLU A 45 5.83 -5.23 -12.69
CA GLU A 45 5.77 -5.96 -13.97
C GLU A 45 4.82 -5.30 -14.97
N VAL A 46 3.65 -4.85 -14.53
CA VAL A 46 2.71 -4.11 -15.38
C VAL A 46 3.33 -2.78 -15.83
N ALA A 47 3.97 -2.05 -14.94
CA ALA A 47 4.65 -0.80 -15.26
C ALA A 47 5.73 -1.00 -16.33
N GLU A 48 6.58 -2.01 -16.19
CA GLU A 48 7.62 -2.35 -17.18
C GLU A 48 7.03 -2.70 -18.55
N ARG A 49 5.98 -3.52 -18.56
CA ARG A 49 5.36 -3.99 -19.82
C ARG A 49 4.61 -2.89 -20.56
N THR A 50 4.08 -1.91 -19.86
CA THR A 50 3.25 -0.84 -20.43
C THR A 50 4.00 0.47 -20.62
N GLY A 51 5.14 0.64 -19.97
CA GLY A 51 5.84 1.92 -19.91
C GLY A 51 5.16 2.96 -19.00
N CYS A 52 4.14 2.55 -18.23
CA CYS A 52 3.45 3.43 -17.29
C CYS A 52 4.21 3.53 -15.97
N LYS A 53 4.10 4.67 -15.30
CA LYS A 53 4.55 4.82 -13.92
C LYS A 53 3.44 4.43 -12.97
N MET A 54 3.75 3.54 -12.02
CA MET A 54 2.84 3.18 -10.94
C MET A 54 3.25 3.94 -9.68
N LEU A 55 2.29 4.58 -9.04
CA LEU A 55 2.49 5.37 -7.82
C LEU A 55 1.69 4.76 -6.67
N LEU A 56 2.24 4.82 -5.47
CA LEU A 56 1.51 4.48 -4.24
C LEU A 56 0.57 5.63 -3.87
N ALA A 57 -0.73 5.42 -3.98
CA ALA A 57 -1.73 6.39 -3.54
C ALA A 57 -1.82 6.39 -2.00
N GLN A 58 -1.22 7.38 -1.36
CA GLN A 58 -1.06 7.41 0.10
C GLN A 58 -2.38 7.55 0.85
N LYS A 59 -3.39 8.17 0.25
CA LYS A 59 -4.75 8.19 0.82
C LYS A 59 -5.38 6.80 0.98
N ALA A 60 -4.96 5.84 0.18
CA ALA A 60 -5.42 4.45 0.26
C ALA A 60 -4.55 3.61 1.20
N PHE A 61 -3.25 3.90 1.24
CA PHE A 61 -2.30 3.18 2.07
C PHE A 61 -1.11 4.08 2.42
N SER A 62 -0.93 4.35 3.71
CA SER A 62 0.13 5.23 4.22
C SER A 62 0.85 4.68 5.45
N ASN A 63 0.88 3.35 5.58
CA ASN A 63 1.71 2.72 6.60
C ASN A 63 3.18 2.82 6.19
N TYR A 64 3.89 3.80 6.75
CA TYR A 64 5.25 4.16 6.34
C TYR A 64 6.26 3.02 6.54
N ASP A 65 6.09 2.17 7.54
CA ASP A 65 6.96 1.00 7.74
C ASP A 65 6.97 0.04 6.55
N CYS A 66 5.92 0.09 5.73
CA CYS A 66 5.77 -0.76 4.55
C CYS A 66 6.27 -0.12 3.24
N TYR A 67 6.64 1.15 3.22
CA TYR A 67 7.07 1.83 1.99
C TYR A 67 8.30 1.17 1.37
N GLN A 68 9.20 0.66 2.17
CA GLN A 68 10.37 -0.10 1.73
C GLN A 68 10.02 -1.30 0.84
N PHE A 69 8.82 -1.88 0.97
CA PHE A 69 8.39 -3.01 0.15
C PHE A 69 7.88 -2.58 -1.23
N PHE A 70 7.48 -1.33 -1.38
CA PHE A 70 7.03 -0.75 -2.64
C PHE A 70 8.14 -0.08 -3.43
N GLU A 71 9.13 0.48 -2.74
CA GLU A 71 10.21 1.25 -3.35
C GLU A 71 10.90 0.56 -4.54
N PRO A 72 11.23 -0.75 -4.50
CA PRO A 72 11.88 -1.40 -5.64
C PRO A 72 11.01 -1.50 -6.89
N TYR A 73 9.70 -1.39 -6.76
CA TYR A 73 8.74 -1.72 -7.82
C TYR A 73 7.95 -0.54 -8.34
N LEU A 74 7.72 0.47 -7.52
CA LEU A 74 6.91 1.63 -7.87
C LEU A 74 7.79 2.83 -8.24
N ALA A 75 7.24 3.71 -9.08
CA ALA A 75 7.92 4.93 -9.48
C ALA A 75 7.95 6.01 -8.39
N GLY A 76 7.04 5.92 -7.43
CA GLY A 76 6.96 6.88 -6.34
C GLY A 76 5.62 6.84 -5.64
N THR A 77 5.26 7.99 -5.06
CA THR A 77 4.03 8.19 -4.31
C THR A 77 3.13 9.23 -4.96
N GLU A 78 1.82 9.08 -4.72
CA GLU A 78 0.82 10.12 -5.01
C GLU A 78 0.30 10.66 -3.69
N ALA A 79 0.24 11.97 -3.57
CA ALA A 79 -0.16 12.72 -2.39
C ALA A 79 -1.37 13.61 -2.68
N SER A 80 -2.33 13.63 -1.77
CA SER A 80 -3.49 14.51 -1.83
C SER A 80 -3.28 15.84 -1.09
N GLY A 81 -2.13 16.01 -0.44
CA GLY A 81 -1.77 17.21 0.31
C GLY A 81 -0.33 17.21 0.78
N LEU A 82 0.06 18.31 1.47
CA LEU A 82 1.44 18.56 1.88
C LEU A 82 2.01 17.47 2.79
N PHE A 83 1.25 17.00 3.77
CA PHE A 83 1.75 16.01 4.73
C PHE A 83 2.01 14.65 4.08
N GLU A 84 1.15 14.22 3.17
CA GLU A 84 1.39 13.02 2.37
C GLU A 84 2.59 13.19 1.44
N ALA A 85 2.75 14.37 0.81
CA ALA A 85 3.90 14.65 -0.04
C ALA A 85 5.22 14.58 0.75
N ARG A 86 5.25 15.13 1.94
CA ARG A 86 6.40 15.03 2.85
C ARG A 86 6.69 13.59 3.23
N LEU A 87 5.66 12.85 3.62
CA LEU A 87 5.80 11.44 3.96
C LEU A 87 6.41 10.64 2.79
N GLY A 88 5.90 10.84 1.58
CA GLY A 88 6.45 10.17 0.39
C GLY A 88 7.91 10.53 0.13
N ALA A 89 8.27 11.80 0.29
CA ALA A 89 9.64 12.28 0.11
C ALA A 89 10.60 11.74 1.19
N GLU A 90 10.13 11.57 2.40
CA GLU A 90 10.93 11.06 3.52
C GLU A 90 11.13 9.54 3.44
N GLU A 91 10.08 8.79 3.09
CA GLU A 91 10.11 7.32 3.10
C GLU A 91 10.57 6.69 1.79
N MET A 92 10.51 7.43 0.67
CA MET A 92 10.98 7.01 -0.64
C MET A 92 11.79 8.14 -1.31
N PRO A 93 12.93 8.53 -0.74
CA PRO A 93 13.66 9.76 -1.13
C PRO A 93 14.17 9.76 -2.57
N GLU A 94 14.44 8.59 -3.14
CA GLU A 94 14.95 8.46 -4.52
C GLU A 94 13.83 8.32 -5.56
N LYS A 95 12.57 8.44 -5.11
CA LYS A 95 11.41 8.25 -5.96
C LYS A 95 10.65 9.54 -6.19
N GLU A 96 9.75 9.50 -7.17
CA GLU A 96 8.93 10.66 -7.52
C GLU A 96 7.83 10.89 -6.46
N VAL A 97 7.51 12.16 -6.21
CA VAL A 97 6.34 12.56 -5.42
C VAL A 97 5.41 13.35 -6.31
N HIS A 98 4.24 12.81 -6.59
CA HIS A 98 3.21 13.48 -7.37
C HIS A 98 2.12 14.00 -6.44
N VAL A 99 1.71 15.24 -6.63
CA VAL A 99 0.66 15.87 -5.82
C VAL A 99 -0.55 16.18 -6.69
N PHE A 100 -1.70 15.69 -6.30
CA PHE A 100 -2.98 16.03 -6.92
C PHE A 100 -3.99 16.47 -5.87
N CYS A 101 -4.45 17.71 -5.99
CA CYS A 101 -5.52 18.25 -5.15
C CYS A 101 -6.40 19.22 -5.95
N ALA A 102 -7.63 19.43 -5.46
CA ALA A 102 -8.61 20.30 -6.13
C ALA A 102 -8.21 21.77 -6.16
N GLY A 103 -7.32 22.20 -5.25
CA GLY A 103 -6.80 23.57 -5.19
C GLY A 103 -5.42 23.57 -4.53
N TYR A 104 -4.52 24.36 -5.11
CA TYR A 104 -3.19 24.55 -4.56
C TYR A 104 -3.10 25.87 -3.82
N ARG A 105 -2.41 25.87 -2.70
CA ARG A 105 -2.13 27.07 -1.91
C ARG A 105 -0.77 27.64 -2.34
N THR A 106 -0.57 28.92 -2.04
CA THR A 106 0.69 29.61 -2.34
C THR A 106 1.70 29.59 -1.19
N ASP A 107 1.28 29.08 -0.02
CA ASP A 107 2.06 28.98 1.22
C ASP A 107 2.45 27.55 1.57
#